data_1ca09dac9804f4fc50a0aeebed31197c
#
_entry.id   1ca09dac9804f4fc50a0aeebed31197c
#
_cell.length_a   1.000
_cell.length_b   1.000
_cell.length_c   1.000
_cell.angle_alpha   90.00
_cell.angle_beta   90.00
_cell.angle_gamma   90.00
#
_symmetry.space_group_name_H-M   'P 1'
#
loop_
_entity.id
_entity.type
_entity.pdbx_description
1 polymer ?
#
loop_
_entity_poly.entity_id
_entity_poly.type
_entity_poly.pdbx_seq_one_letter_code
_entity_poly.pdbx_strand_id
1 'polypeptide(L)'
;MIDLSRKLKNFGPLEVLVLSSITYVVVMLLWTASTRSEVLQKANDIKFNHKSVVDFINNEVNTCSSNEASLTSWGEKCNSVWTSDKIVKYVLSNMDLKNPYSINKPLIQTSQDPRIQAEGKAGQSTDRGII
;
A
#
# COMPACT_ATOMS: atom_id res chain seq x y z
N MET A 1 -16.80 30.98 27.00
CA MET A 1 -17.20 31.11 25.59
C MET A 1 -16.97 32.55 25.18
N ILE A 2 -15.96 32.80 24.34
CA ILE A 2 -15.63 34.16 23.87
C ILE A 2 -16.70 34.52 22.84
N ASP A 3 -17.35 35.63 23.07
CA ASP A 3 -18.46 36.14 22.25
C ASP A 3 -17.92 36.68 20.91
N LEU A 4 -17.63 35.74 19.99
CA LEU A 4 -17.11 36.01 18.65
C LEU A 4 -18.11 36.83 17.82
N SER A 5 -19.41 36.73 18.14
CA SER A 5 -20.46 37.41 17.38
C SER A 5 -20.45 38.95 17.56
N ARG A 6 -19.97 39.46 18.70
CA ARG A 6 -19.87 40.91 18.96
C ARG A 6 -18.70 41.56 18.22
N LYS A 7 -17.60 40.84 17.99
CA LYS A 7 -16.43 41.38 17.26
C LYS A 7 -16.64 41.42 15.74
N LEU A 8 -17.44 40.57 15.19
CA LEU A 8 -17.72 40.53 13.75
C LEU A 8 -18.55 41.72 13.24
N LYS A 9 -19.31 42.38 14.09
CA LYS A 9 -20.17 43.53 13.72
C LYS A 9 -19.43 44.78 13.30
N ASN A 10 -18.13 44.88 13.58
CA ASN A 10 -17.31 46.10 13.30
C ASN A 10 -16.38 45.94 12.11
N PHE A 11 -16.46 44.83 11.38
CA PHE A 11 -15.63 44.62 10.20
C PHE A 11 -16.25 45.30 8.97
N GLY A 12 -15.47 46.13 8.32
CA GLY A 12 -15.82 46.73 7.04
C GLY A 12 -15.85 45.66 5.93
N PRO A 13 -16.55 45.95 4.81
CA PRO A 13 -16.67 44.98 3.71
C PRO A 13 -15.30 44.56 3.14
N LEU A 14 -14.30 45.42 3.21
CA LEU A 14 -12.96 45.12 2.73
C LEU A 14 -12.21 44.14 3.65
N GLU A 15 -12.41 44.25 4.97
CA GLU A 15 -11.83 43.31 5.94
C GLU A 15 -12.43 41.93 5.85
N VAL A 16 -13.74 41.83 5.58
CA VAL A 16 -14.41 40.58 5.35
C VAL A 16 -13.88 39.87 4.11
N LEU A 17 -13.63 40.62 3.02
CA LEU A 17 -13.02 40.08 1.82
C LEU A 17 -11.61 39.51 2.04
N VAL A 18 -10.79 40.27 2.78
CA VAL A 18 -9.43 39.83 3.10
C VAL A 18 -9.46 38.56 3.97
N LEU A 19 -10.27 38.54 5.02
CA LEU A 19 -10.38 37.36 5.89
C LEU A 19 -10.91 36.14 5.14
N SER A 20 -11.89 36.31 4.25
CA SER A 20 -12.44 35.20 3.45
C SER A 20 -11.38 34.63 2.47
N SER A 21 -10.59 35.50 1.86
CA SER A 21 -9.51 35.07 0.96
C SER A 21 -8.40 34.29 1.69
N ILE A 22 -8.00 34.76 2.87
CA ILE A 22 -7.01 34.05 3.72
C ILE A 22 -7.55 32.69 4.13
N THR A 23 -8.82 32.63 4.58
CA THR A 23 -9.45 31.39 5.00
C THR A 23 -9.52 30.39 3.83
N TYR A 24 -9.87 30.85 2.64
CA TYR A 24 -9.90 30.02 1.44
C TYR A 24 -8.53 29.42 1.11
N VAL A 25 -7.47 30.23 1.15
CA VAL A 25 -6.11 29.75 0.90
C VAL A 25 -5.68 28.69 1.94
N VAL A 26 -5.97 28.93 3.22
CA VAL A 26 -5.63 27.99 4.29
C VAL A 26 -6.38 26.65 4.10
N VAL A 27 -7.67 26.68 3.77
CA VAL A 27 -8.46 25.47 3.50
C VAL A 27 -7.89 24.71 2.32
N MET A 28 -7.52 25.40 1.23
CA MET A 28 -6.93 24.77 0.06
C MET A 28 -5.58 24.12 0.36
N LEU A 29 -4.74 24.76 1.17
CA LEU A 29 -3.44 24.20 1.58
C LEU A 29 -3.62 22.94 2.45
N LEU A 30 -4.58 22.96 3.39
CA LEU A 30 -4.89 21.80 4.24
C LEU A 30 -5.43 20.65 3.40
N TRP A 31 -6.29 20.91 2.42
CA TRP A 31 -6.82 19.88 1.53
C TRP A 31 -5.71 19.22 0.71
N THR A 32 -4.85 20.03 0.08
CA THR A 32 -3.74 19.48 -0.73
C THR A 32 -2.74 18.69 0.12
N ALA A 33 -2.46 19.12 1.34
CA ALA A 33 -1.61 18.40 2.28
C ALA A 33 -2.21 17.03 2.67
N SER A 34 -3.51 16.99 2.94
CA SER A 34 -4.23 15.76 3.31
C SER A 34 -4.21 14.73 2.18
N THR A 35 -4.56 15.13 0.95
CA THR A 35 -4.58 14.22 -0.21
C THR A 35 -3.18 13.66 -0.54
N ARG A 36 -2.14 14.48 -0.38
CA ARG A 36 -0.76 14.05 -0.59
C ARG A 36 -0.31 13.02 0.44
N SER A 37 -0.72 13.17 1.69
CA SER A 37 -0.38 12.22 2.76
C SER A 37 -1.00 10.84 2.53
N GLU A 38 -2.24 10.76 2.07
CA GLU A 38 -2.90 9.48 1.74
C GLU A 38 -2.18 8.72 0.62
N VAL A 39 -1.77 9.42 -0.44
CA VAL A 39 -1.04 8.80 -1.55
C VAL A 39 0.30 8.24 -1.09
N LEU A 40 1.01 8.98 -0.25
CA LEU A 40 2.29 8.54 0.31
C LEU A 40 2.13 7.34 1.24
N GLN A 41 1.09 7.33 2.08
CA GLN A 41 0.79 6.19 2.95
C GLN A 41 0.50 4.93 2.12
N LYS A 42 -0.39 5.00 1.14
CA LYS A 42 -0.70 3.87 0.26
C LYS A 42 0.53 3.34 -0.48
N ALA A 43 1.41 4.23 -0.94
CA ALA A 43 2.65 3.83 -1.58
C ALA A 43 3.61 3.13 -0.61
N ASN A 44 3.69 3.60 0.63
CA ASN A 44 4.51 2.96 1.67
C ASN A 44 3.95 1.60 2.08
N ASP A 45 2.62 1.47 2.20
CA ASP A 45 1.95 0.20 2.51
C ASP A 45 2.26 -0.87 1.45
N ILE A 46 2.26 -0.50 0.17
CA ILE A 46 2.65 -1.44 -0.89
C ILE A 46 4.11 -1.85 -0.77
N LYS A 47 5.01 -0.91 -0.52
CA LYS A 47 6.44 -1.23 -0.34
C LYS A 47 6.66 -2.16 0.85
N PHE A 48 5.96 -1.89 1.95
CA PHE A 48 6.02 -2.73 3.14
C PHE A 48 5.50 -4.14 2.85
N ASN A 49 4.32 -4.24 2.22
CA ASN A 49 3.71 -5.52 1.86
C ASN A 49 4.61 -6.31 0.90
N HIS A 50 5.17 -5.65 -0.12
CA HIS A 50 6.12 -6.29 -1.04
C HIS A 50 7.35 -6.83 -0.29
N LYS A 51 7.94 -6.01 0.58
CA LYS A 51 9.07 -6.43 1.39
C LYS A 51 8.72 -7.63 2.27
N SER A 52 7.57 -7.62 2.92
CA SER A 52 7.13 -8.73 3.76
C SER A 52 7.00 -10.04 3.00
N VAL A 53 6.50 -10.00 1.77
CA VAL A 53 6.42 -11.20 0.90
C VAL A 53 7.81 -11.68 0.49
N VAL A 54 8.70 -10.77 0.08
CA VAL A 54 10.06 -11.12 -0.30
C VAL A 54 10.83 -11.71 0.89
N ASP A 55 10.72 -11.08 2.06
CA ASP A 55 11.39 -11.57 3.27
C ASP A 55 10.85 -12.95 3.68
N PHE A 56 9.54 -13.18 3.54
CA PHE A 56 8.93 -14.48 3.77
C PHE A 56 9.51 -15.54 2.82
N ILE A 57 9.53 -15.28 1.51
CA ILE A 57 10.08 -16.23 0.53
C ILE A 57 11.55 -16.52 0.81
N ASN A 58 12.35 -15.48 1.08
CA ASN A 58 13.77 -15.64 1.39
C ASN A 58 13.99 -16.47 2.67
N ASN A 59 13.17 -16.26 3.69
CA ASN A 59 13.24 -17.04 4.91
C ASN A 59 12.95 -18.53 4.66
N GLU A 60 11.93 -18.84 3.86
CA GLU A 60 11.61 -20.21 3.48
C GLU A 60 12.73 -20.88 2.67
N VAL A 61 13.30 -20.15 1.70
CA VAL A 61 14.45 -20.63 0.91
C VAL A 61 15.64 -20.91 1.82
N ASN A 62 15.95 -20.01 2.76
CA ASN A 62 17.03 -20.17 3.71
C ASN A 62 16.80 -21.36 4.65
N THR A 63 15.57 -21.52 5.12
CA THR A 63 15.19 -22.66 5.99
C THR A 63 15.39 -23.99 5.26
N CYS A 64 14.99 -24.04 3.99
CA CYS A 64 15.20 -25.24 3.16
C CYS A 64 16.67 -25.48 2.82
N SER A 65 17.50 -24.44 2.77
CA SER A 65 18.93 -24.56 2.40
C SER A 65 19.81 -24.89 3.60
N SER A 66 19.46 -24.39 4.78
CA SER A 66 20.32 -24.47 6.00
C SER A 66 20.00 -25.64 6.89
N ASN A 67 18.84 -26.22 6.80
CA ASN A 67 18.39 -27.34 7.61
C ASN A 67 18.08 -28.54 6.73
N GLU A 68 18.30 -29.74 7.28
CA GLU A 68 17.75 -30.98 6.76
C GLU A 68 16.19 -30.99 6.85
N ALA A 69 15.59 -29.81 7.04
CA ALA A 69 14.15 -29.65 7.06
C ALA A 69 13.58 -30.10 5.71
N SER A 70 12.82 -31.17 5.76
CA SER A 70 12.19 -31.72 4.56
C SER A 70 10.99 -30.91 4.09
N LEU A 71 10.48 -30.00 4.91
CA LEU A 71 9.24 -29.28 4.69
C LEU A 71 9.38 -27.78 4.98
N THR A 72 8.73 -26.95 4.16
CA THR A 72 8.53 -25.53 4.38
C THR A 72 7.50 -25.28 5.50
N SER A 73 7.37 -24.04 5.95
CA SER A 73 6.35 -23.66 6.94
C SER A 73 4.92 -23.91 6.48
N TRP A 74 4.68 -23.99 5.18
CA TRP A 74 3.37 -24.33 4.60
C TRP A 74 3.20 -25.82 4.23
N GLY A 75 4.13 -26.69 4.64
CA GLY A 75 4.00 -28.15 4.45
C GLY A 75 4.42 -28.66 3.07
N GLU A 76 4.97 -27.84 2.19
CA GLU A 76 5.55 -28.29 0.92
C GLU A 76 6.98 -28.81 1.12
N LYS A 77 7.36 -29.81 0.32
CA LYS A 77 8.73 -30.36 0.39
C LYS A 77 9.75 -29.36 -0.15
N CYS A 78 10.85 -29.19 0.55
CA CYS A 78 11.94 -28.28 0.16
C CYS A 78 12.54 -28.62 -1.21
N ASN A 79 12.53 -29.90 -1.60
CA ASN A 79 13.04 -30.37 -2.90
C ASN A 79 11.99 -30.34 -4.01
N SER A 80 10.75 -29.88 -3.73
CA SER A 80 9.70 -29.74 -4.74
C SER A 80 9.82 -28.41 -5.49
N VAL A 81 9.28 -28.38 -6.70
CA VAL A 81 9.15 -27.14 -7.46
C VAL A 81 8.02 -26.31 -6.86
N TRP A 82 8.35 -25.16 -6.33
CA TRP A 82 7.37 -24.21 -5.82
C TRP A 82 6.80 -23.40 -6.99
N THR A 83 5.53 -23.58 -7.25
CA THR A 83 4.84 -22.79 -8.27
C THR A 83 4.39 -21.46 -7.68
N SER A 84 4.41 -20.39 -8.48
CA SER A 84 3.94 -19.07 -8.08
C SER A 84 2.52 -19.08 -7.53
N ASP A 85 1.63 -19.92 -8.12
CA ASP A 85 0.25 -20.05 -7.66
C ASP A 85 0.13 -20.60 -6.22
N LYS A 86 0.96 -21.56 -5.86
CA LYS A 86 0.99 -22.11 -4.50
C LYS A 86 1.48 -21.06 -3.50
N ILE A 87 2.54 -20.33 -3.84
CA ILE A 87 3.09 -19.26 -3.00
C ILE A 87 2.04 -18.16 -2.79
N VAL A 88 1.43 -17.67 -3.88
CA VAL A 88 0.39 -16.64 -3.83
C VAL A 88 -0.79 -17.09 -2.97
N LYS A 89 -1.29 -18.31 -3.17
CA LYS A 89 -2.41 -18.86 -2.40
C LYS A 89 -2.06 -18.91 -0.89
N TYR A 90 -0.87 -19.37 -0.54
CA TYR A 90 -0.44 -19.43 0.85
C TYR A 90 -0.31 -18.05 1.47
N VAL A 91 0.36 -17.12 0.79
CA VAL A 91 0.55 -15.75 1.26
C VAL A 91 -0.80 -15.06 1.48
N LEU A 92 -1.74 -15.19 0.55
CA LEU A 92 -3.09 -14.59 0.68
C LEU A 92 -3.91 -15.20 1.82
N SER A 93 -3.68 -16.48 2.18
CA SER A 93 -4.43 -17.11 3.26
C SER A 93 -3.84 -16.92 4.65
N ASN A 94 -2.54 -16.66 4.75
CA ASN A 94 -1.83 -16.60 6.04
C ASN A 94 -1.28 -15.23 6.41
N MET A 95 -1.11 -14.33 5.43
CA MET A 95 -0.66 -12.97 5.67
C MET A 95 -1.85 -12.01 5.50
N ASP A 96 -2.14 -11.18 6.52
CA ASP A 96 -3.20 -10.16 6.43
C ASP A 96 -2.73 -8.97 5.59
N LEU A 97 -2.45 -9.24 4.31
CA LEU A 97 -2.01 -8.26 3.34
C LEU A 97 -3.21 -7.71 2.57
N LYS A 98 -3.43 -6.40 2.66
CA LYS A 98 -4.56 -5.72 2.00
C LYS A 98 -4.07 -4.80 0.91
N ASN A 99 -4.79 -4.78 -0.21
CA ASN A 99 -4.53 -3.81 -1.25
C ASN A 99 -5.00 -2.41 -0.81
N PRO A 100 -4.08 -1.44 -0.59
CA PRO A 100 -4.46 -0.12 -0.09
C PRO A 100 -5.23 0.73 -1.10
N TYR A 101 -5.27 0.32 -2.37
CA TYR A 101 -6.02 1.02 -3.43
C TYR A 101 -7.38 0.39 -3.73
N SER A 102 -7.60 -0.87 -3.38
CA SER A 102 -8.86 -1.54 -3.64
C SER A 102 -9.09 -2.73 -2.70
N ILE A 103 -10.15 -2.66 -1.91
CA ILE A 103 -10.54 -3.72 -0.99
C ILE A 103 -10.96 -5.00 -1.75
N ASN A 104 -11.45 -4.85 -2.97
CA ASN A 104 -11.99 -5.95 -3.78
C ASN A 104 -10.95 -6.62 -4.68
N LYS A 105 -9.72 -6.10 -4.73
CA LYS A 105 -8.65 -6.68 -5.56
C LYS A 105 -7.58 -7.31 -4.67
N PRO A 106 -7.06 -8.48 -5.04
CA PRO A 106 -5.97 -9.07 -4.29
C PRO A 106 -4.73 -8.16 -4.34
N LEU A 107 -3.89 -8.25 -3.31
CA LEU A 107 -2.61 -7.54 -3.30
C LEU A 107 -1.59 -8.21 -4.23
N ILE A 108 -1.64 -9.53 -4.32
CA ILE A 108 -0.70 -10.37 -5.07
C ILE A 108 -1.50 -11.23 -6.02
N GLN A 109 -1.02 -11.34 -7.25
CA GLN A 109 -1.56 -12.27 -8.24
C GLN A 109 -0.45 -12.80 -9.14
N THR A 110 -0.64 -14.00 -9.67
CA THR A 110 0.27 -14.53 -10.68
C THR A 110 0.08 -13.81 -12.00
N SER A 111 1.19 -13.42 -12.64
CA SER A 111 1.13 -12.84 -13.98
C SER A 111 1.13 -13.93 -15.02
N GLN A 112 0.21 -13.83 -15.97
CA GLN A 112 0.18 -14.66 -17.18
C GLN A 112 0.85 -13.97 -18.37
N ASP A 113 1.39 -12.77 -18.20
CA ASP A 113 2.12 -12.07 -19.27
C ASP A 113 3.49 -12.74 -19.47
N PRO A 114 3.73 -13.33 -20.67
CA PRO A 114 4.97 -14.05 -20.95
C PRO A 114 6.22 -13.15 -20.89
N ARG A 115 6.06 -11.84 -21.08
CA ARG A 115 7.17 -10.88 -20.96
C ARG A 115 7.62 -10.73 -19.51
N ILE A 116 6.68 -10.69 -18.57
CA ILE A 116 6.97 -10.61 -17.15
C ILE A 116 7.61 -11.90 -16.66
N GLN A 117 7.11 -13.05 -17.11
CA GLN A 117 7.66 -14.35 -16.77
C GLN A 117 9.08 -14.56 -17.32
N ALA A 118 9.36 -14.08 -18.55
CA ALA A 118 10.67 -14.22 -19.18
C ALA A 118 11.74 -13.31 -18.56
N GLU A 119 11.37 -12.14 -18.08
CA GLU A 119 12.33 -11.16 -17.53
C GLU A 119 12.56 -11.31 -16.03
N GLY A 120 11.82 -12.18 -15.34
CA GLY A 120 11.90 -12.32 -13.87
C GLY A 120 11.62 -11.03 -13.10
N LYS A 121 11.12 -10.02 -13.79
CA LYS A 121 10.75 -8.75 -13.18
C LYS A 121 9.36 -8.88 -12.55
N ALA A 122 9.23 -8.43 -11.32
CA ALA A 122 7.92 -8.16 -10.75
C ALA A 122 7.18 -7.22 -11.70
N GLY A 123 6.13 -7.72 -12.34
CA GLY A 123 5.44 -6.97 -13.38
C GLY A 123 4.85 -5.71 -12.80
N GLN A 124 5.05 -4.60 -13.48
CA GLN A 124 4.23 -3.42 -13.22
C GLN A 124 2.82 -3.77 -13.66
N SER A 125 2.00 -4.20 -12.71
CA SER A 125 0.58 -4.34 -12.96
C SER A 125 0.03 -2.98 -13.39
N THR A 126 -0.76 -2.94 -14.46
CA THR A 126 -1.52 -1.76 -14.85
C THR A 126 -2.55 -1.38 -13.78
N ASP A 127 -2.88 -2.32 -12.90
CA ASP A 127 -3.75 -2.10 -11.75
C ASP A 127 -2.92 -1.67 -10.54
N ARG A 128 -3.12 -0.45 -10.09
CA ARG A 128 -2.46 0.10 -8.91
C ARG A 128 -2.72 -0.79 -7.68
N GLY A 129 -1.66 -1.14 -6.97
CA GLY A 129 -1.72 -1.88 -5.72
C GLY A 129 -1.65 -3.40 -5.85
N ILE A 130 -1.34 -3.96 -7.01
CA ILE A 130 -1.07 -5.39 -7.19
C ILE A 130 0.44 -5.61 -7.34
N ILE A 131 0.95 -6.58 -6.61
CA ILE A 131 2.35 -7.04 -6.62
C ILE A 131 2.44 -8.32 -7.44
#